data_285f69c6ddeb6c3f847a4b632cd9e014
#
_entry.id   285f69c6ddeb6c3f847a4b632cd9e014
#
_cell.length_a   1.000
_cell.length_b   1.000
_cell.length_c   1.000
_cell.angle_alpha   90.00
_cell.angle_beta   90.00
_cell.angle_gamma   90.00
#
_symmetry.space_group_name_H-M   'P 1'
#
loop_
_entity.id
_entity.type
_entity.pdbx_description
1 polymer ?
#
loop_
_entity_poly.entity_id
_entity_poly.type
_entity_poly.pdbx_seq_one_letter_code
_entity_poly.pdbx_strand_id
1 'polypeptide(L)'
;MTNIKILGVIIGTIAVYTWIANTIPQLESVVPEELSFSADVSSAELVAAGAELYSGGGGCTTCHGLETRAPNLLTDYNGEGTIGQRCGTRVVGQDCKVYLHESMVSPADHIVEGFEPMVFQARVLSGAQIW
;
A
#
# COMPACT_ATOMS: atom_id res chain seq x y z
N MET A 1 -53.71 5.29 10.91
CA MET A 1 -52.64 5.71 11.83
C MET A 1 -51.32 4.93 11.65
N THR A 2 -51.35 3.66 11.22
CA THR A 2 -50.16 2.83 11.04
C THR A 2 -49.24 3.34 9.94
N ASN A 3 -49.77 3.77 8.80
CA ASN A 3 -48.96 4.18 7.65
C ASN A 3 -48.12 5.45 7.93
N ILE A 4 -48.64 6.38 8.76
CA ILE A 4 -47.89 7.60 9.10
C ILE A 4 -46.70 7.29 10.03
N LYS A 5 -46.82 6.29 10.90
CA LYS A 5 -45.72 5.83 11.76
C LYS A 5 -44.62 5.15 10.93
N ILE A 6 -45.03 4.33 9.95
CA ILE A 6 -44.07 3.65 9.04
C ILE A 6 -43.35 4.71 8.20
N LEU A 7 -44.05 5.67 7.64
CA LEU A 7 -43.44 6.75 6.88
C LEU A 7 -42.44 7.57 7.72
N GLY A 8 -42.81 7.87 8.98
CA GLY A 8 -41.89 8.56 9.91
C GLY A 8 -40.62 7.79 10.18
N VAL A 9 -40.69 6.45 10.36
CA VAL A 9 -39.50 5.60 10.57
C VAL A 9 -38.63 5.61 9.32
N ILE A 10 -39.23 5.47 8.13
CA ILE A 10 -38.46 5.47 6.85
C ILE A 10 -37.72 6.79 6.66
N ILE A 11 -38.42 7.92 6.83
CA ILE A 11 -37.80 9.25 6.69
C ILE A 11 -36.71 9.46 7.73
N GLY A 12 -36.93 9.07 8.99
CA GLY A 12 -35.94 9.16 10.06
C GLY A 12 -34.69 8.33 9.75
N THR A 13 -34.86 7.10 9.28
CA THR A 13 -33.75 6.25 8.88
C THR A 13 -32.92 6.85 7.74
N ILE A 14 -33.59 7.34 6.70
CA ILE A 14 -32.89 8.00 5.58
C ILE A 14 -32.11 9.23 6.07
N ALA A 15 -32.72 10.06 6.91
CA ALA A 15 -32.08 11.25 7.45
C ALA A 15 -30.83 10.92 8.26
N VAL A 16 -30.89 9.89 9.11
CA VAL A 16 -29.73 9.43 9.91
C VAL A 16 -28.61 8.91 9.02
N TYR A 17 -28.90 8.06 8.04
CA TYR A 17 -27.87 7.55 7.13
C TYR A 17 -27.26 8.65 6.27
N THR A 18 -28.06 9.60 5.79
CA THR A 18 -27.55 10.74 5.04
C THR A 18 -26.65 11.61 5.90
N TRP A 19 -27.01 11.83 7.16
CA TRP A 19 -26.17 12.59 8.09
C TRP A 19 -24.84 11.88 8.35
N ILE A 20 -24.85 10.57 8.62
CA ILE A 20 -23.64 9.77 8.79
C ILE A 20 -22.76 9.84 7.54
N ALA A 21 -23.34 9.64 6.37
CA ALA A 21 -22.59 9.67 5.11
C ALA A 21 -21.89 11.02 4.86
N ASN A 22 -22.55 12.12 5.22
CA ASN A 22 -21.96 13.45 5.11
C ASN A 22 -20.93 13.80 6.19
N THR A 23 -20.89 13.03 7.29
CA THR A 23 -19.93 13.25 8.38
C THR A 23 -18.64 12.45 8.16
N ILE A 24 -18.67 11.42 7.30
CA ILE A 24 -17.48 10.65 6.93
C ILE A 24 -16.65 11.49 5.96
N PRO A 25 -15.42 11.91 6.34
CA PRO A 25 -14.55 12.63 5.42
C PRO A 25 -14.25 11.74 4.21
N GLN A 26 -14.60 12.25 3.03
CA GLN A 26 -14.23 11.58 1.77
C GLN A 26 -12.71 11.66 1.64
N LEU A 27 -12.06 10.51 1.60
CA LEU A 27 -10.65 10.43 1.22
C LEU A 27 -10.56 10.78 -0.27
N GLU A 28 -10.28 12.04 -0.56
CA GLU A 28 -9.88 12.40 -1.92
C GLU A 28 -8.49 11.77 -2.14
N SER A 29 -8.45 10.76 -3.01
CA SER A 29 -7.18 10.28 -3.51
C SER A 29 -6.60 11.39 -4.37
N VAL A 30 -5.66 12.15 -3.83
CA VAL A 30 -4.85 13.07 -4.62
C VAL A 30 -4.14 12.21 -5.65
N VAL A 31 -4.52 12.34 -6.91
CA VAL A 31 -3.79 11.71 -8.01
C VAL A 31 -2.37 12.28 -7.93
N PRO A 32 -1.33 11.43 -7.74
CA PRO A 32 0.03 11.92 -7.71
C PRO A 32 0.31 12.70 -9.00
N GLU A 33 0.89 13.88 -8.85
CA GLU A 33 1.35 14.65 -10.00
C GLU A 33 2.31 13.78 -10.81
N GLU A 34 2.09 13.68 -12.12
CA GLU A 34 2.96 12.86 -12.97
C GLU A 34 4.38 13.39 -12.88
N LEU A 35 5.27 12.60 -12.28
CA LEU A 35 6.68 12.91 -12.19
C LEU A 35 7.29 12.83 -13.59
N SER A 36 7.38 13.97 -14.28
CA SER A 36 8.08 14.06 -15.55
C SER A 36 9.57 14.26 -15.28
N PHE A 37 10.36 13.22 -15.50
CA PHE A 37 11.81 13.32 -15.42
C PHE A 37 12.40 13.75 -16.78
N SER A 38 13.27 14.75 -16.76
CA SER A 38 14.12 15.06 -17.91
C SER A 38 15.23 13.99 -18.03
N ALA A 39 15.84 13.88 -19.22
CA ALA A 39 16.94 12.95 -19.45
C ALA A 39 18.16 13.21 -18.54
N ASP A 40 18.28 14.42 -18.00
CA ASP A 40 19.39 14.88 -17.16
C ASP A 40 19.04 14.95 -15.67
N VAL A 41 18.04 14.17 -15.21
CA VAL A 41 17.66 14.15 -13.80
C VAL A 41 18.82 13.72 -12.91
N SER A 42 19.10 14.50 -11.88
CA SER A 42 20.15 14.17 -10.91
C SER A 42 19.73 13.05 -9.95
N SER A 43 20.72 12.34 -9.40
CA SER A 43 20.47 11.31 -8.39
C SER A 43 19.78 11.87 -7.14
N ALA A 44 20.04 13.12 -6.78
CA ALA A 44 19.40 13.77 -5.64
C ALA A 44 17.90 14.03 -5.89
N GLU A 45 17.54 14.44 -7.10
CA GLU A 45 16.14 14.61 -7.52
C GLU A 45 15.39 13.28 -7.54
N LEU A 46 16.03 12.20 -8.02
CA LEU A 46 15.44 10.85 -8.00
C LEU A 46 15.20 10.37 -6.57
N VAL A 47 16.13 10.63 -5.65
CA VAL A 47 15.96 10.27 -4.23
C VAL A 47 14.83 11.06 -3.59
N ALA A 48 14.75 12.38 -3.87
CA ALA A 48 13.66 13.22 -3.35
C ALA A 48 12.29 12.76 -3.87
N ALA A 49 12.17 12.51 -5.18
CA ALA A 49 10.95 12.01 -5.80
C ALA A 49 10.56 10.61 -5.26
N GLY A 50 11.55 9.73 -5.07
CA GLY A 50 11.34 8.42 -4.47
C GLY A 50 10.83 8.48 -3.03
N ALA A 51 11.33 9.42 -2.23
CA ALA A 51 10.89 9.64 -0.85
C ALA A 51 9.43 10.14 -0.81
N GLU A 52 9.06 11.03 -1.73
CA GLU A 52 7.69 11.53 -1.86
C GLU A 52 6.73 10.40 -2.30
N LEU A 53 7.11 9.62 -3.29
CA LEU A 53 6.34 8.44 -3.71
C LEU A 53 6.19 7.42 -2.58
N TYR A 54 7.26 7.12 -1.85
CA TYR A 54 7.25 6.15 -0.76
C TYR A 54 6.28 6.53 0.37
N SER A 55 6.33 7.80 0.79
CA SER A 55 5.48 8.31 1.89
C SER A 55 4.07 8.74 1.45
N GLY A 56 3.87 9.04 0.18
CA GLY A 56 2.65 9.60 -0.38
C GLY A 56 1.98 8.69 -1.41
N GLY A 57 1.98 9.12 -2.67
CA GLY A 57 1.20 8.52 -3.75
C GLY A 57 1.49 7.05 -4.06
N GLY A 58 2.67 6.55 -3.76
CA GLY A 58 3.04 5.16 -3.94
C GLY A 58 2.45 4.21 -2.88
N GLY A 59 1.94 4.75 -1.76
CA GLY A 59 1.30 3.98 -0.70
C GLY A 59 2.18 2.94 0.01
N CYS A 60 3.51 3.01 -0.18
CA CYS A 60 4.43 1.99 0.32
C CYS A 60 4.40 1.86 1.83
N THR A 61 4.23 2.98 2.55
CA THR A 61 4.15 3.04 4.02
C THR A 61 2.95 2.29 4.59
N THR A 62 1.89 2.05 3.80
CA THR A 62 0.72 1.30 4.23
C THR A 62 1.08 -0.15 4.61
N CYS A 63 2.04 -0.74 3.91
CA CYS A 63 2.54 -2.08 4.19
C CYS A 63 3.87 -2.06 4.93
N HIS A 64 4.79 -1.19 4.50
CA HIS A 64 6.18 -1.13 4.98
C HIS A 64 6.41 -0.16 6.13
N GLY A 65 5.38 0.51 6.66
CA GLY A 65 5.51 1.47 7.75
C GLY A 65 5.40 0.87 9.16
N LEU A 66 4.52 -0.11 9.34
CA LEU A 66 4.16 -0.64 10.66
C LEU A 66 4.72 -2.04 10.96
N GLU A 67 5.49 -2.62 10.08
CA GLU A 67 6.08 -3.98 10.23
C GLU A 67 5.04 -5.11 10.48
N THR A 68 3.78 -4.86 10.16
CA THR A 68 2.71 -5.85 10.36
C THR A 68 2.42 -6.67 9.11
N ARG A 69 2.63 -6.08 7.92
CA ARG A 69 2.35 -6.70 6.62
C ARG A 69 3.59 -6.97 5.81
N ALA A 70 4.62 -6.14 6.01
CA ALA A 70 5.90 -6.24 5.34
C ALA A 70 6.99 -5.60 6.21
N PRO A 71 8.27 -5.98 6.04
CA PRO A 71 9.35 -5.38 6.82
C PRO A 71 9.47 -3.89 6.53
N ASN A 72 9.76 -3.09 7.56
CA ASN A 72 10.04 -1.68 7.38
C ASN A 72 11.29 -1.52 6.51
N LEU A 73 11.25 -0.62 5.53
CA LEU A 73 12.37 -0.43 4.59
C LEU A 73 13.39 0.58 5.11
N LEU A 74 12.98 1.50 5.99
CA LEU A 74 13.80 2.61 6.46
C LEU A 74 14.44 2.38 7.82
N THR A 75 13.95 1.41 8.59
CA THR A 75 14.48 1.05 9.91
C THR A 75 15.24 -0.27 9.86
N ASP A 76 15.96 -0.57 10.93
CA ASP A 76 16.59 -1.87 11.10
C ASP A 76 15.53 -2.97 11.22
N TYR A 77 15.74 -4.06 10.51
CA TYR A 77 14.90 -5.25 10.59
C TYR A 77 15.77 -6.46 10.92
N ASN A 78 15.52 -7.07 12.06
CA ASN A 78 16.24 -8.25 12.57
C ASN A 78 17.77 -8.08 12.68
N GLY A 79 18.28 -6.88 12.88
CA GLY A 79 19.72 -6.61 12.95
C GLY A 79 20.42 -6.52 11.59
N GLU A 80 19.67 -6.52 10.47
CA GLU A 80 20.22 -6.46 9.11
C GLU A 80 20.31 -5.04 8.54
N GLY A 81 19.86 -4.06 9.30
CA GLY A 81 19.85 -2.66 8.89
C GLY A 81 18.65 -2.28 7.99
N THR A 82 18.76 -1.12 7.36
CA THR A 82 17.78 -0.61 6.41
C THR A 82 17.79 -1.41 5.10
N ILE A 83 16.76 -1.21 4.25
CA ILE A 83 16.72 -1.89 2.95
C ILE A 83 17.97 -1.66 2.11
N GLY A 84 18.54 -0.47 2.15
CA GLY A 84 19.78 -0.15 1.41
C GLY A 84 20.99 -0.96 1.87
N GLN A 85 21.01 -1.44 3.11
CA GLN A 85 22.07 -2.27 3.66
C GLN A 85 21.87 -3.76 3.38
N ARG A 86 20.61 -4.21 3.41
CA ARG A 86 20.28 -5.64 3.29
C ARG A 86 19.87 -6.12 1.89
N CYS A 87 19.52 -5.21 0.97
CA CYS A 87 18.99 -5.59 -0.34
C CYS A 87 19.96 -6.42 -1.20
N GLY A 88 21.26 -6.16 -1.11
CA GLY A 88 22.27 -6.92 -1.86
C GLY A 88 22.61 -8.29 -1.30
N THR A 89 22.10 -8.65 -0.13
CA THR A 89 22.36 -9.93 0.55
C THR A 89 21.14 -10.83 0.65
N ARG A 90 19.96 -10.34 0.29
CA ARG A 90 18.68 -11.06 0.41
C ARG A 90 18.59 -12.27 -0.50
N VAL A 91 19.05 -12.14 -1.72
CA VAL A 91 19.08 -13.24 -2.70
C VAL A 91 20.50 -13.39 -3.23
N VAL A 92 21.04 -14.58 -3.10
CA VAL A 92 22.42 -14.87 -3.54
C VAL A 92 22.57 -14.65 -5.03
N GLY A 93 23.52 -13.80 -5.41
CA GLY A 93 23.81 -13.49 -6.80
C GLY A 93 22.98 -12.35 -7.41
N GLN A 94 22.08 -11.74 -6.65
CA GLN A 94 21.38 -10.53 -7.07
C GLN A 94 22.01 -9.27 -6.47
N ASP A 95 22.13 -8.23 -7.29
CA ASP A 95 22.46 -6.91 -6.77
C ASP A 95 21.20 -6.21 -6.20
N CYS A 96 21.43 -5.17 -5.41
CA CYS A 96 20.36 -4.44 -4.74
C CYS A 96 19.29 -3.87 -5.69
N LYS A 97 19.70 -3.37 -6.86
CA LYS A 97 18.78 -2.78 -7.84
C LYS A 97 17.88 -3.83 -8.47
N VAL A 98 18.43 -4.98 -8.83
CA VAL A 98 17.68 -6.11 -9.39
C VAL A 98 16.70 -6.64 -8.35
N TYR A 99 17.16 -6.87 -7.12
CA TYR A 99 16.31 -7.33 -6.01
C TYR A 99 15.13 -6.38 -5.76
N LEU A 100 15.38 -5.08 -5.66
CA LEU A 100 14.32 -4.10 -5.42
C LEU A 100 13.31 -4.02 -6.58
N HIS A 101 13.80 -4.09 -7.83
CA HIS A 101 12.91 -4.11 -8.99
C HIS A 101 12.03 -5.37 -8.99
N GLU A 102 12.62 -6.54 -8.77
CA GLU A 102 11.90 -7.81 -8.73
C GLU A 102 10.88 -7.85 -7.60
N SER A 103 11.22 -7.33 -6.42
CA SER A 103 10.30 -7.21 -5.28
C SER A 103 9.07 -6.36 -5.59
N MET A 104 9.15 -5.40 -6.52
CA MET A 104 8.02 -4.58 -6.94
C MET A 104 7.18 -5.24 -8.03
N VAL A 105 7.80 -5.95 -8.99
CA VAL A 105 7.08 -6.53 -10.14
C VAL A 105 6.63 -7.96 -9.89
N SER A 106 7.32 -8.69 -9.02
CA SER A 106 7.03 -10.08 -8.67
C SER A 106 7.16 -10.31 -7.15
N PRO A 107 6.34 -9.65 -6.33
CA PRO A 107 6.51 -9.64 -4.86
C PRO A 107 6.38 -11.00 -4.19
N ALA A 108 5.88 -12.00 -4.89
CA ALA A 108 5.74 -13.37 -4.39
C ALA A 108 6.99 -14.25 -4.58
N ASP A 109 7.97 -13.80 -5.38
CA ASP A 109 9.14 -14.62 -5.72
C ASP A 109 10.12 -14.71 -4.54
N HIS A 110 10.20 -13.66 -3.72
CA HIS A 110 10.98 -13.67 -2.49
C HIS A 110 10.19 -13.07 -1.33
N ILE A 111 9.78 -13.90 -0.39
CA ILE A 111 9.05 -13.49 0.80
C ILE A 111 10.00 -13.51 1.99
N VAL A 112 10.09 -12.39 2.69
CA VAL A 112 10.90 -12.28 3.90
C VAL A 112 10.27 -13.14 5.00
N GLU A 113 11.10 -13.92 5.70
CA GLU A 113 10.65 -14.77 6.80
C GLU A 113 9.85 -13.95 7.84
N GLY A 114 8.73 -14.50 8.28
CA GLY A 114 7.81 -13.85 9.21
C GLY A 114 6.67 -13.05 8.55
N PHE A 115 6.68 -12.93 7.21
CA PHE A 115 5.59 -12.27 6.48
C PHE A 115 4.88 -13.24 5.53
N GLU A 116 3.55 -13.12 5.47
CA GLU A 116 2.72 -13.91 4.56
C GLU A 116 2.55 -13.18 3.22
N PRO A 117 2.55 -13.91 2.08
CA PRO A 117 2.32 -13.30 0.79
C PRO A 117 0.87 -12.78 0.70
N MET A 118 0.70 -11.47 0.58
CA MET A 118 -0.65 -10.84 0.49
C MET A 118 -1.48 -11.37 -0.69
N VAL A 119 -0.83 -11.82 -1.76
CA VAL A 119 -1.48 -12.37 -2.94
C VAL A 119 -2.17 -13.71 -2.67
N PHE A 120 -1.67 -14.48 -1.72
CA PHE A 120 -2.23 -15.78 -1.37
C PHE A 120 -3.59 -15.67 -0.69
N GLN A 121 -3.76 -14.69 0.18
CA GLN A 121 -5.05 -14.48 0.88
C GLN A 121 -6.16 -14.03 -0.07
N ALA A 122 -5.86 -13.18 -1.04
CA ALA A 122 -6.85 -12.76 -2.04
C ALA A 122 -7.34 -13.94 -2.90
N ARG A 123 -6.46 -14.88 -3.23
CA ARG A 123 -6.79 -16.06 -4.02
C ARG A 123 -7.63 -17.09 -3.25
N VAL A 124 -7.36 -17.24 -1.95
CA VAL A 124 -8.12 -18.16 -1.08
C VAL A 124 -9.51 -17.61 -0.76
N LEU A 125 -9.62 -16.29 -0.55
CA LEU A 125 -10.89 -15.65 -0.23
C LEU A 125 -11.81 -15.46 -1.44
N SER A 126 -11.27 -15.35 -2.64
CA SER A 126 -12.09 -15.13 -3.84
C SER A 126 -12.72 -16.40 -4.40
N GLY A 127 -12.29 -17.58 -3.99
CA GLY A 127 -12.80 -18.84 -4.52
C GLY A 127 -12.72 -18.96 -6.06
N ALA A 128 -12.07 -17.97 -6.68
CA ALA A 128 -11.95 -17.89 -8.12
C ALA A 128 -10.88 -18.88 -8.59
N GLN A 129 -11.33 -20.03 -8.99
CA GLN A 129 -10.56 -20.85 -9.92
C GLN A 129 -10.48 -20.06 -11.23
N ILE A 130 -9.34 -19.43 -11.46
CA ILE A 130 -9.07 -18.85 -12.77
C ILE A 130 -8.56 -19.99 -13.63
N TRP A 131 -9.39 -20.33 -14.62
CA TRP A 131 -9.09 -21.27 -15.70
C TRP A 131 -7.98 -20.70 -16.58
#